data_2cb292404113b82c5e4f3de7cce34682
#
_entry.id   2cb292404113b82c5e4f3de7cce34682
#
_cell.length_a   1.000
_cell.length_b   1.000
_cell.length_c   1.000
_cell.angle_alpha   90.00
_cell.angle_beta   90.00
_cell.angle_gamma   90.00
#
_symmetry.space_group_name_H-M   'P 1'
#
loop_
_entity.id
_entity.type
_entity.pdbx_description
1 polymer ?
#
loop_
_entity_poly.entity_id
_entity_poly.type
_entity_poly.pdbx_seq_one_letter_code
_entity_poly.pdbx_strand_id
1 'polypeptide(L)'
;MAELQPFLVRFWGVRGSYPTPGRDTVRHGGNTSCLEVQVGGHTLIFDAGSGIIRLGDVLMQRIQSAQNGQYAQDHNLHLALFITHAHGDHLVGFPFFAPLFSPSTHLHLFGPQLAGQTIEQLVTPLMSPPYFPVDIRRLPSRRIYHTITSNQCIYWQNGMTEPTIMKNGSRAMPEQDAMRVSVNAWFTNSHPQNGALIYRVEYAQRSVVYATDVEWRKGCDERFLSFIKGADVLIHDAQYTTPDYQQNKQGFGHSTVAMAVEAARQAQVGMLVLFHHEPTYDDERLDQMEMEARSVFPRSYSAYEGMEIDLLARTIKRGS
;
A
#
# COMPACT_ATOMS: atom_id res chain seq x y z
N MET A 1 -21.17 -22.60 -7.17
CA MET A 1 -20.33 -21.77 -6.29
C MET A 1 -19.83 -20.62 -7.14
N ALA A 2 -19.93 -19.37 -6.68
CA ALA A 2 -19.35 -18.25 -7.41
C ALA A 2 -17.82 -18.45 -7.49
N GLU A 3 -17.26 -18.19 -8.65
CA GLU A 3 -15.81 -18.29 -8.89
C GLU A 3 -15.09 -17.18 -8.10
N LEU A 4 -14.02 -17.56 -7.38
CA LEU A 4 -13.21 -16.58 -6.64
C LEU A 4 -12.53 -15.63 -7.61
N GLN A 5 -12.70 -14.33 -7.40
CA GLN A 5 -11.97 -13.31 -8.12
C GLN A 5 -10.51 -13.26 -7.64
N PRO A 6 -9.57 -12.73 -8.45
CA PRO A 6 -8.16 -12.64 -8.08
C PRO A 6 -7.90 -11.96 -6.74
N PHE A 7 -6.79 -12.32 -6.08
CA PHE A 7 -6.20 -11.57 -4.98
C PHE A 7 -4.71 -11.41 -5.26
N LEU A 8 -4.38 -10.35 -5.98
CA LEU A 8 -3.04 -10.06 -6.49
C LEU A 8 -2.51 -8.77 -5.86
N VAL A 9 -1.26 -8.80 -5.43
CA VAL A 9 -0.51 -7.62 -4.98
C VAL A 9 0.59 -7.33 -5.97
N ARG A 10 0.65 -6.09 -6.50
CA ARG A 10 1.70 -5.61 -7.41
C ARG A 10 2.42 -4.41 -6.84
N PHE A 11 3.73 -4.39 -7.01
CA PHE A 11 4.61 -3.34 -6.53
C PHE A 11 4.97 -2.39 -7.69
N TRP A 12 4.59 -1.11 -7.55
CA TRP A 12 4.86 -0.05 -8.53
C TRP A 12 5.95 0.90 -8.08
N GLY A 13 6.23 0.94 -6.79
CA GLY A 13 7.31 1.68 -6.17
C GLY A 13 7.62 1.08 -4.81
N VAL A 14 8.90 0.99 -4.47
CA VAL A 14 9.41 0.22 -3.33
C VAL A 14 10.41 1.01 -2.45
N ARG A 15 10.83 2.21 -2.91
CA ARG A 15 11.79 3.06 -2.19
C ARG A 15 11.12 3.93 -1.15
N GLY A 16 11.86 4.22 -0.09
CA GLY A 16 11.51 5.22 0.90
C GLY A 16 12.11 6.59 0.61
N SER A 17 11.67 7.59 1.31
CA SER A 17 12.17 8.95 1.40
C SER A 17 12.18 9.75 0.09
N TYR A 18 12.77 9.26 -1.00
CA TYR A 18 12.79 9.94 -2.31
C TYR A 18 13.07 8.98 -3.47
N PRO A 19 12.62 9.31 -4.70
CA PRO A 19 12.89 8.48 -5.88
C PRO A 19 14.39 8.43 -6.20
N THR A 20 14.89 7.25 -6.54
CA THR A 20 16.29 7.02 -6.86
C THR A 20 16.45 6.21 -8.16
N PRO A 21 16.01 6.74 -9.32
CA PRO A 21 16.23 6.07 -10.60
C PRO A 21 17.71 6.10 -10.98
N GLY A 22 18.28 4.94 -11.27
CA GLY A 22 19.71 4.84 -11.60
C GLY A 22 20.10 3.46 -12.10
N ARG A 23 21.33 3.33 -12.58
CA ARG A 23 21.86 2.05 -13.06
C ARG A 23 21.96 1.01 -11.96
N ASP A 24 22.24 1.48 -10.74
CA ASP A 24 22.48 0.64 -9.57
C ASP A 24 21.18 0.25 -8.84
N THR A 25 20.03 0.72 -9.34
CA THR A 25 18.70 0.49 -8.76
C THR A 25 17.72 -0.15 -9.73
N VAL A 26 18.16 -0.64 -10.89
CA VAL A 26 17.31 -1.13 -11.98
C VAL A 26 16.57 -2.42 -11.62
N ARG A 27 17.17 -3.29 -10.80
CA ARG A 27 16.60 -4.61 -10.47
C ARG A 27 15.47 -4.52 -9.45
N HIS A 28 15.64 -3.68 -8.43
CA HIS A 28 14.60 -3.45 -7.43
C HIS A 28 13.69 -2.27 -7.78
N GLY A 29 14.19 -1.31 -8.55
CA GLY A 29 13.44 -0.11 -8.93
C GLY A 29 13.80 1.10 -8.08
N GLY A 30 13.48 2.29 -8.60
CA GLY A 30 13.80 3.58 -8.02
C GLY A 30 12.59 4.43 -7.62
N ASN A 31 11.36 3.95 -7.84
CA ASN A 31 10.15 4.67 -7.48
C ASN A 31 9.78 4.51 -6.01
N THR A 32 9.19 5.56 -5.44
CA THR A 32 8.69 5.56 -4.06
C THR A 32 7.33 4.88 -3.93
N SER A 33 6.96 4.60 -2.72
CA SER A 33 5.89 3.72 -2.23
C SER A 33 4.59 3.77 -3.02
N CYS A 34 4.27 2.68 -3.73
CA CYS A 34 2.98 2.47 -4.38
C CYS A 34 2.70 0.98 -4.59
N LEU A 35 1.59 0.49 -4.06
CA LEU A 35 1.10 -0.87 -4.27
C LEU A 35 -0.27 -0.86 -4.95
N GLU A 36 -0.50 -1.83 -5.83
CA GLU A 36 -1.83 -2.17 -6.37
C GLU A 36 -2.27 -3.51 -5.77
N VAL A 37 -3.48 -3.57 -5.25
CA VAL A 37 -4.11 -4.81 -4.80
C VAL A 37 -5.38 -5.02 -5.61
N GLN A 38 -5.37 -6.00 -6.50
CA GLN A 38 -6.56 -6.46 -7.21
C GLN A 38 -7.23 -7.57 -6.40
N VAL A 39 -8.41 -7.33 -5.86
CA VAL A 39 -9.06 -8.24 -4.93
C VAL A 39 -10.58 -8.23 -5.07
N GLY A 40 -11.19 -9.39 -5.25
CA GLY A 40 -12.65 -9.51 -5.28
C GLY A 40 -13.34 -8.63 -6.33
N GLY A 41 -12.68 -8.35 -7.46
CA GLY A 41 -13.16 -7.43 -8.50
C GLY A 41 -12.85 -5.95 -8.26
N HIS A 42 -12.21 -5.59 -7.16
CA HIS A 42 -11.84 -4.20 -6.82
C HIS A 42 -10.36 -3.93 -7.07
N THR A 43 -10.04 -2.67 -7.39
CA THR A 43 -8.67 -2.15 -7.47
C THR A 43 -8.43 -1.22 -6.28
N LEU A 44 -7.61 -1.68 -5.35
CA LEU A 44 -7.16 -0.91 -4.19
C LEU A 44 -5.71 -0.48 -4.46
N ILE A 45 -5.39 0.77 -4.12
CA ILE A 45 -4.04 1.33 -4.27
C ILE A 45 -3.60 1.80 -2.89
N PHE A 46 -2.36 1.50 -2.51
CA PHE A 46 -1.78 1.93 -1.24
C PHE A 46 -0.59 2.84 -1.52
N ASP A 47 -0.70 4.07 -1.05
CA ASP A 47 0.17 5.21 -1.26
C ASP A 47 0.30 5.69 -2.72
N ALA A 48 0.63 6.96 -2.85
CA ALA A 48 0.72 7.69 -4.10
C ALA A 48 2.13 8.27 -4.31
N GLY A 49 3.17 7.49 -3.96
CA GLY A 49 4.54 7.82 -4.31
C GLY A 49 4.75 7.83 -5.83
N SER A 50 5.98 8.02 -6.28
CA SER A 50 6.24 8.16 -7.72
C SER A 50 5.83 6.92 -8.54
N GLY A 51 5.74 5.75 -7.92
CA GLY A 51 5.26 4.52 -8.57
C GLY A 51 3.82 4.60 -9.10
N ILE A 52 2.96 5.46 -8.52
CA ILE A 52 1.56 5.61 -8.95
C ILE A 52 1.43 6.18 -10.37
N ILE A 53 2.45 6.89 -10.86
CA ILE A 53 2.46 7.50 -12.19
C ILE A 53 2.31 6.41 -13.25
N ARG A 54 3.20 5.42 -13.22
CA ARG A 54 3.15 4.28 -14.15
C ARG A 54 1.90 3.44 -13.97
N LEU A 55 1.47 3.21 -12.72
CA LEU A 55 0.20 2.51 -12.46
C LEU A 55 -0.96 3.25 -13.13
N GLY A 56 -1.00 4.58 -13.04
CA GLY A 56 -2.04 5.41 -13.66
C GLY A 56 -2.14 5.19 -15.17
N ASP A 57 -1.01 5.16 -15.87
CA ASP A 57 -0.97 4.90 -17.32
C ASP A 57 -1.52 3.51 -17.65
N VAL A 58 -1.13 2.49 -16.88
CA VAL A 58 -1.60 1.11 -17.10
C VAL A 58 -3.10 1.00 -16.82
N LEU A 59 -3.63 1.67 -15.81
CA LEU A 59 -5.06 1.69 -15.53
C LEU A 59 -5.85 2.35 -16.67
N MET A 60 -5.36 3.44 -17.22
CA MET A 60 -5.99 4.10 -18.37
C MET A 60 -5.97 3.21 -19.62
N GLN A 61 -4.89 2.48 -19.87
CA GLN A 61 -4.80 1.51 -20.96
C GLN A 61 -5.79 0.34 -20.78
N ARG A 62 -5.96 -0.17 -19.54
CA ARG A 62 -6.94 -1.24 -19.26
C ARG A 62 -8.37 -0.81 -19.62
N ILE A 63 -8.76 0.44 -19.30
CA ILE A 63 -10.08 0.97 -19.68
C ILE A 63 -10.23 1.09 -21.19
N GLN A 64 -9.25 1.67 -21.87
CA GLN A 64 -9.31 1.82 -23.32
C GLN A 64 -9.44 0.46 -24.03
N SER A 65 -8.73 -0.55 -23.53
CA SER A 65 -8.82 -1.92 -24.06
C SER A 65 -10.19 -2.54 -23.82
N ALA A 66 -10.79 -2.30 -22.65
CA ALA A 66 -12.14 -2.76 -22.33
C ALA A 66 -13.21 -2.05 -23.17
N GLN A 67 -13.07 -0.75 -23.44
CA GLN A 67 -13.99 0.02 -24.32
C GLN A 67 -13.99 -0.46 -25.77
N ASN A 68 -12.87 -0.97 -26.26
CA ASN A 68 -12.76 -1.54 -27.61
C ASN A 68 -13.34 -2.96 -27.72
N GLY A 69 -13.66 -3.61 -26.60
CA GLY A 69 -14.33 -4.92 -26.55
C GLY A 69 -15.85 -4.77 -26.52
N GLN A 70 -16.59 -5.55 -27.35
CA GLN A 70 -18.04 -5.46 -27.55
C GLN A 70 -18.92 -5.78 -26.30
N TYR A 71 -18.34 -6.04 -25.09
CA TYR A 71 -19.06 -6.57 -23.94
C TYR A 71 -18.88 -5.80 -22.61
N ALA A 72 -18.27 -4.62 -22.61
CA ALA A 72 -18.11 -3.85 -21.37
C ALA A 72 -19.40 -3.10 -21.01
N GLN A 73 -20.10 -3.51 -19.96
CA GLN A 73 -21.30 -2.84 -19.45
C GLN A 73 -21.00 -1.59 -18.59
N ASP A 74 -19.81 -1.48 -18.01
CA ASP A 74 -19.38 -0.30 -17.23
C ASP A 74 -18.03 0.22 -17.74
N HIS A 75 -18.02 1.46 -18.21
CA HIS A 75 -16.83 2.15 -18.70
C HIS A 75 -16.14 2.98 -17.61
N ASN A 76 -16.61 2.89 -16.37
CA ASN A 76 -16.06 3.64 -15.26
C ASN A 76 -14.92 2.90 -14.58
N LEU A 77 -13.92 3.66 -14.15
CA LEU A 77 -12.81 3.19 -13.34
C LEU A 77 -13.11 3.46 -11.87
N HIS A 78 -13.47 2.42 -11.13
CA HIS A 78 -13.69 2.49 -9.69
C HIS A 78 -12.39 2.16 -8.96
N LEU A 79 -11.85 3.13 -8.24
CA LEU A 79 -10.57 3.03 -7.52
C LEU A 79 -10.74 3.38 -6.04
N ALA A 80 -10.01 2.68 -5.20
CA ALA A 80 -9.85 3.04 -3.80
C ALA A 80 -8.36 3.27 -3.50
N LEU A 81 -7.98 4.52 -3.21
CA LEU A 81 -6.63 4.92 -2.85
C LEU A 81 -6.53 5.11 -1.34
N PHE A 82 -5.65 4.37 -0.70
CA PHE A 82 -5.38 4.40 0.72
C PHE A 82 -4.03 5.07 0.98
N ILE A 83 -4.03 6.18 1.68
CA ILE A 83 -2.81 6.89 2.09
C ILE A 83 -2.48 6.51 3.52
N THR A 84 -1.24 6.08 3.75
CA THR A 84 -0.74 5.71 5.07
C THR A 84 -0.47 6.94 5.92
N HIS A 85 0.21 7.92 5.36
CA HIS A 85 0.53 9.22 5.97
C HIS A 85 0.94 10.24 4.89
N ALA A 86 1.27 11.48 5.29
CA ALA A 86 1.42 12.59 4.35
C ALA A 86 2.88 12.97 4.05
N HIS A 87 3.85 12.06 4.21
CA HIS A 87 5.21 12.36 3.77
C HIS A 87 5.32 12.38 2.24
N GLY A 88 6.31 13.09 1.72
CA GLY A 88 6.41 13.39 0.31
C GLY A 88 6.56 12.17 -0.59
N ASP A 89 7.29 11.17 -0.15
CA ASP A 89 7.53 9.91 -0.87
C ASP A 89 6.27 9.02 -1.01
N HIS A 90 5.24 9.27 -0.20
CA HIS A 90 3.92 8.64 -0.31
C HIS A 90 2.90 9.46 -1.10
N LEU A 91 3.25 10.69 -1.51
CA LEU A 91 2.31 11.61 -2.17
C LEU A 91 2.84 12.26 -3.45
N VAL A 92 4.16 12.20 -3.70
CA VAL A 92 4.81 12.92 -4.81
C VAL A 92 4.28 12.58 -6.19
N GLY A 93 3.77 11.37 -6.39
CA GLY A 93 3.18 10.92 -7.65
C GLY A 93 1.73 11.31 -7.83
N PHE A 94 1.02 11.67 -6.75
CA PHE A 94 -0.42 11.95 -6.79
C PHE A 94 -0.82 13.00 -7.85
N PRO A 95 -0.12 14.13 -8.02
CA PRO A 95 -0.47 15.12 -9.04
C PRO A 95 -0.35 14.63 -10.48
N PHE A 96 0.37 13.54 -10.70
CA PHE A 96 0.65 12.94 -12.01
C PHE A 96 -0.14 11.66 -12.25
N PHE A 97 -1.07 11.31 -11.38
CA PHE A 97 -1.90 10.12 -11.50
C PHE A 97 -2.95 10.31 -12.61
N ALA A 98 -2.69 9.74 -13.77
CA ALA A 98 -3.50 9.94 -14.99
C ALA A 98 -5.02 9.76 -14.79
N PRO A 99 -5.53 8.80 -14.00
CA PRO A 99 -6.96 8.66 -13.74
C PRO A 99 -7.64 9.90 -13.16
N LEU A 100 -6.92 10.78 -12.45
CA LEU A 100 -7.50 12.04 -11.92
C LEU A 100 -8.02 12.95 -13.04
N PHE A 101 -7.46 12.85 -14.23
CA PHE A 101 -7.78 13.67 -15.40
C PHE A 101 -8.86 13.05 -16.31
N SER A 102 -9.44 11.92 -15.92
CA SER A 102 -10.48 11.23 -16.69
C SER A 102 -11.86 11.39 -16.04
N PRO A 103 -12.90 11.78 -16.80
CA PRO A 103 -14.26 11.87 -16.28
C PRO A 103 -14.89 10.52 -15.95
N SER A 104 -14.34 9.42 -16.48
CA SER A 104 -14.78 8.06 -16.17
C SER A 104 -14.19 7.51 -14.87
N THR A 105 -13.35 8.28 -14.16
CA THR A 105 -12.75 7.82 -12.89
C THR A 105 -13.62 8.20 -11.70
N HIS A 106 -13.96 7.20 -10.91
CA HIS A 106 -14.55 7.32 -9.59
C HIS A 106 -13.52 6.88 -8.56
N LEU A 107 -12.97 7.84 -7.79
CA LEU A 107 -11.90 7.62 -6.82
C LEU A 107 -12.40 7.84 -5.40
N HIS A 108 -12.38 6.79 -4.58
CA HIS A 108 -12.47 6.91 -3.13
C HIS A 108 -11.05 7.06 -2.56
N LEU A 109 -10.78 8.17 -1.89
CA LEU A 109 -9.50 8.45 -1.28
C LEU A 109 -9.62 8.37 0.25
N PHE A 110 -8.90 7.42 0.83
CA PHE A 110 -8.88 7.15 2.26
C PHE A 110 -7.54 7.59 2.85
N GLY A 111 -7.55 8.18 4.03
CA GLY A 111 -6.31 8.54 4.71
C GLY A 111 -6.54 9.07 6.12
N PRO A 112 -5.47 9.24 6.91
CA PRO A 112 -5.58 9.67 8.30
C PRO A 112 -5.96 11.15 8.43
N GLN A 113 -6.39 11.50 9.63
CA GLN A 113 -6.36 12.90 10.08
C GLN A 113 -4.98 13.16 10.70
N LEU A 114 -4.24 14.12 10.16
CA LEU A 114 -2.90 14.47 10.63
C LEU A 114 -2.83 15.96 10.96
N ALA A 115 -2.25 16.31 12.11
CA ALA A 115 -2.14 17.70 12.56
C ALA A 115 -3.48 18.49 12.48
N GLY A 116 -4.60 17.82 12.72
CA GLY A 116 -5.94 18.41 12.62
C GLY A 116 -6.51 18.53 11.21
N GLN A 117 -5.76 18.18 10.17
CA GLN A 117 -6.18 18.25 8.77
C GLN A 117 -6.77 16.91 8.29
N THR A 118 -7.86 16.99 7.53
CA THR A 118 -8.46 15.83 6.84
C THR A 118 -7.60 15.43 5.65
N ILE A 119 -7.82 14.21 5.13
CA ILE A 119 -7.08 13.74 3.94
C ILE A 119 -7.29 14.67 2.72
N GLU A 120 -8.48 15.25 2.54
CA GLU A 120 -8.72 16.24 1.50
C GLU A 120 -7.85 17.48 1.65
N GLN A 121 -7.73 18.00 2.89
CA GLN A 121 -6.87 19.15 3.20
C GLN A 121 -5.38 18.86 3.03
N LEU A 122 -4.97 17.61 3.21
CA LEU A 122 -3.59 17.19 3.01
C LEU A 122 -3.20 17.07 1.53
N VAL A 123 -4.09 16.56 0.68
CA VAL A 123 -3.77 16.35 -0.75
C VAL A 123 -4.08 17.55 -1.65
N THR A 124 -5.01 18.41 -1.26
CA THR A 124 -5.40 19.59 -2.07
C THR A 124 -4.23 20.53 -2.39
N PRO A 125 -3.33 20.86 -1.46
CA PRO A 125 -2.19 21.74 -1.74
C PRO A 125 -1.23 21.17 -2.80
N LEU A 126 -1.12 19.84 -2.93
CA LEU A 126 -0.25 19.20 -3.92
C LEU A 126 -0.65 19.54 -5.37
N MET A 127 -1.94 19.82 -5.58
CA MET A 127 -2.50 20.19 -6.88
C MET A 127 -3.18 21.56 -6.82
N SER A 128 -2.44 22.55 -6.39
CA SER A 128 -2.90 23.94 -6.32
C SER A 128 -1.79 24.89 -6.75
N PRO A 129 -2.13 26.00 -7.45
CA PRO A 129 -1.13 27.04 -7.71
C PRO A 129 -0.55 27.61 -6.40
N PRO A 130 0.74 27.94 -6.36
CA PRO A 130 1.71 27.94 -7.46
C PRO A 130 2.42 26.61 -7.68
N TYR A 131 2.17 25.56 -6.88
CA TYR A 131 2.92 24.29 -6.92
C TYR A 131 2.52 23.40 -8.09
N PHE A 132 1.24 23.48 -8.52
CA PHE A 132 0.74 22.73 -9.66
C PHE A 132 -0.17 23.62 -10.53
N PRO A 133 -0.13 23.50 -11.89
CA PRO A 133 -0.83 24.41 -12.77
C PRO A 133 -2.35 24.22 -12.78
N VAL A 134 -2.84 23.04 -12.35
CA VAL A 134 -4.27 22.70 -12.35
C VAL A 134 -4.73 22.48 -10.91
N ASP A 135 -5.79 23.19 -10.52
CA ASP A 135 -6.43 22.98 -9.23
C ASP A 135 -7.21 21.67 -9.23
N ILE A 136 -6.99 20.82 -8.22
CA ILE A 136 -7.65 19.53 -8.06
C ILE A 136 -9.17 19.63 -8.16
N ARG A 137 -9.76 20.71 -7.66
CA ARG A 137 -11.21 20.95 -7.69
C ARG A 137 -11.79 21.10 -9.10
N ARG A 138 -10.94 21.38 -10.10
CA ARG A 138 -11.33 21.52 -11.52
C ARG A 138 -11.14 20.24 -12.33
N LEU A 139 -10.60 19.20 -11.74
CA LEU A 139 -10.39 17.93 -12.43
C LEU A 139 -11.72 17.22 -12.70
N PRO A 140 -11.87 16.53 -13.84
CA PRO A 140 -13.12 15.92 -14.27
C PRO A 140 -13.49 14.63 -13.50
N SER A 141 -12.54 13.95 -12.86
CA SER A 141 -12.81 12.73 -12.08
C SER A 141 -13.72 13.01 -10.88
N ARG A 142 -14.56 12.03 -10.54
CA ARG A 142 -15.33 12.04 -9.27
C ARG A 142 -14.42 11.57 -8.14
N ARG A 143 -14.23 12.40 -7.11
CA ARG A 143 -13.41 12.09 -5.93
C ARG A 143 -14.27 12.19 -4.66
N ILE A 144 -14.14 11.20 -3.80
CA ILE A 144 -14.80 11.12 -2.51
C ILE A 144 -13.73 10.90 -1.45
N TYR A 145 -13.61 11.80 -0.49
CA TYR A 145 -12.58 11.78 0.54
C TYR A 145 -13.11 11.19 1.84
N HIS A 146 -12.36 10.26 2.42
CA HIS A 146 -12.71 9.57 3.65
C HIS A 146 -11.57 9.69 4.66
N THR A 147 -11.78 10.44 5.72
CA THR A 147 -10.82 10.51 6.82
C THR A 147 -11.00 9.28 7.71
N ILE A 148 -9.93 8.49 7.82
CA ILE A 148 -9.92 7.21 8.52
C ILE A 148 -9.25 7.35 9.88
N THR A 149 -9.80 6.68 10.86
CA THR A 149 -9.24 6.54 12.20
C THR A 149 -8.93 5.07 12.50
N SER A 150 -8.11 4.84 13.53
CA SER A 150 -7.89 3.48 14.05
C SER A 150 -9.20 2.75 14.33
N ASN A 151 -9.19 1.42 14.18
CA ASN A 151 -10.33 0.55 14.43
C ASN A 151 -11.52 0.76 13.46
N GLN A 152 -11.26 1.26 12.27
CA GLN A 152 -12.25 1.24 11.18
C GLN A 152 -11.96 0.12 10.20
N CYS A 153 -13.05 -0.47 9.70
CA CYS A 153 -13.08 -1.41 8.60
C CYS A 153 -13.80 -0.77 7.43
N ILE A 154 -13.16 -0.75 6.29
CA ILE A 154 -13.72 -0.40 5.00
C ILE A 154 -14.00 -1.71 4.28
N TYR A 155 -15.23 -1.92 3.77
CA TYR A 155 -15.54 -3.16 3.08
C TYR A 155 -16.46 -2.95 1.88
N TRP A 156 -16.35 -3.87 0.93
CA TRP A 156 -17.23 -3.99 -0.22
C TRP A 156 -18.00 -5.31 -0.12
N GLN A 157 -19.33 -5.23 -0.26
CA GLN A 157 -20.13 -6.42 -0.48
C GLN A 157 -19.98 -6.88 -1.92
N ASN A 158 -20.14 -8.17 -2.15
CA ASN A 158 -20.04 -8.75 -3.49
C ASN A 158 -20.91 -8.02 -4.51
N GLY A 159 -20.30 -7.57 -5.62
CA GLY A 159 -20.99 -6.85 -6.70
C GLY A 159 -21.24 -5.34 -6.43
N MET A 160 -20.83 -4.80 -5.29
CA MET A 160 -20.97 -3.37 -4.99
C MET A 160 -19.67 -2.61 -5.31
N THR A 161 -19.77 -1.46 -5.95
CA THR A 161 -18.64 -0.58 -6.25
C THR A 161 -18.35 0.42 -5.13
N GLU A 162 -19.37 0.79 -4.36
CA GLU A 162 -19.25 1.76 -3.27
C GLU A 162 -18.82 1.07 -1.97
N PRO A 163 -17.81 1.62 -1.26
CA PRO A 163 -17.36 1.08 0.03
C PRO A 163 -18.30 1.46 1.18
N THR A 164 -18.35 0.61 2.18
CA THR A 164 -18.99 0.90 3.47
C THR A 164 -17.91 1.03 4.55
N ILE A 165 -17.99 2.05 5.40
CA ILE A 165 -17.05 2.30 6.50
C ILE A 165 -17.75 2.05 7.83
N MET A 166 -17.18 1.20 8.67
CA MET A 166 -17.69 0.87 10.00
C MET A 166 -16.59 0.79 11.04
N LYS A 167 -16.95 0.92 12.31
CA LYS A 167 -16.03 0.59 13.41
C LYS A 167 -15.90 -0.92 13.53
N ASN A 168 -14.68 -1.41 13.70
CA ASN A 168 -14.42 -2.82 13.99
C ASN A 168 -15.17 -3.25 15.26
N GLY A 169 -15.78 -4.44 15.22
CA GLY A 169 -16.56 -4.96 16.33
C GLY A 169 -17.95 -4.31 16.51
N SER A 170 -18.40 -3.49 15.56
CA SER A 170 -19.77 -3.00 15.55
C SER A 170 -20.76 -4.16 15.44
N ARG A 171 -21.84 -4.15 16.25
CA ARG A 171 -22.94 -5.14 16.15
C ARG A 171 -23.67 -5.12 14.81
N ALA A 172 -23.52 -4.02 14.05
CA ALA A 172 -24.11 -3.88 12.72
C ALA A 172 -23.17 -4.38 11.60
N MET A 173 -21.97 -4.90 11.92
CA MET A 173 -21.14 -5.55 10.90
C MET A 173 -21.84 -6.82 10.42
N PRO A 174 -22.03 -6.97 9.09
CA PRO A 174 -22.57 -8.20 8.53
C PRO A 174 -21.68 -9.39 8.92
N GLU A 175 -22.27 -10.59 9.02
CA GLU A 175 -21.47 -11.82 9.18
C GLU A 175 -20.38 -11.90 8.13
N GLN A 176 -19.26 -12.53 8.49
CA GLN A 176 -18.08 -12.60 7.63
C GLN A 176 -18.41 -13.46 6.39
N ASP A 177 -18.64 -12.81 5.26
CA ASP A 177 -18.77 -13.47 3.96
C ASP A 177 -17.37 -13.65 3.34
N ALA A 178 -17.08 -14.86 2.87
CA ALA A 178 -15.82 -15.17 2.21
C ALA A 178 -15.58 -14.34 0.94
N MET A 179 -16.64 -13.84 0.31
CA MET A 179 -16.59 -13.00 -0.89
C MET A 179 -16.51 -11.50 -0.59
N ARG A 180 -16.56 -11.11 0.68
CA ARG A 180 -16.43 -9.72 1.09
C ARG A 180 -14.96 -9.30 1.10
N VAL A 181 -14.65 -8.24 0.39
CA VAL A 181 -13.35 -7.57 0.51
C VAL A 181 -13.39 -6.63 1.69
N SER A 182 -12.43 -6.71 2.60
CA SER A 182 -12.32 -5.79 3.72
C SER A 182 -10.92 -5.23 3.88
N VAL A 183 -10.82 -3.96 4.29
CA VAL A 183 -9.58 -3.25 4.62
C VAL A 183 -9.72 -2.74 6.05
N ASN A 184 -8.95 -3.31 6.95
CA ASN A 184 -8.86 -2.87 8.33
C ASN A 184 -7.70 -1.88 8.47
N ALA A 185 -7.91 -0.80 9.20
CA ALA A 185 -6.91 0.22 9.46
C ALA A 185 -6.49 0.23 10.94
N TRP A 186 -5.20 0.32 11.18
CA TRP A 186 -4.61 0.50 12.50
C TRP A 186 -3.59 1.64 12.48
N PHE A 187 -3.66 2.54 13.44
CA PHE A 187 -2.79 3.71 13.53
C PHE A 187 -1.61 3.42 14.46
N THR A 188 -0.38 3.63 13.98
CA THR A 188 0.85 3.54 14.76
C THR A 188 1.45 4.92 15.04
N ASN A 189 2.01 5.09 16.25
CA ASN A 189 2.79 6.27 16.62
C ASN A 189 4.31 6.03 16.50
N SER A 190 4.73 4.88 15.95
CA SER A 190 6.16 4.55 15.82
C SER A 190 6.88 5.33 14.73
N HIS A 191 6.12 6.02 13.86
CA HIS A 191 6.67 6.94 12.87
C HIS A 191 6.60 8.38 13.37
N PRO A 192 7.68 9.19 13.26
CA PRO A 192 7.78 10.52 13.87
C PRO A 192 6.74 11.51 13.35
N GLN A 193 6.48 12.52 14.17
CA GLN A 193 5.60 13.67 13.95
C GLN A 193 4.10 13.33 14.01
N ASN A 194 3.59 12.44 13.16
CA ASN A 194 2.14 12.27 13.02
C ASN A 194 1.69 10.81 12.97
N GLY A 195 2.60 9.84 13.08
CA GLY A 195 2.28 8.41 12.93
C GLY A 195 1.89 8.03 11.50
N ALA A 196 1.50 6.77 11.32
CA ALA A 196 1.05 6.23 10.04
C ALA A 196 -0.10 5.23 10.22
N LEU A 197 -0.94 5.06 9.19
CA LEU A 197 -1.91 3.99 9.11
C LEU A 197 -1.27 2.74 8.51
N ILE A 198 -1.50 1.61 9.16
CA ILE A 198 -1.20 0.28 8.66
C ILE A 198 -2.50 -0.34 8.19
N TYR A 199 -2.48 -1.00 7.04
CA TYR A 199 -3.67 -1.57 6.43
C TYR A 199 -3.57 -3.10 6.33
N ARG A 200 -4.67 -3.78 6.64
CA ARG A 200 -4.83 -5.22 6.46
C ARG A 200 -6.00 -5.47 5.51
N VAL A 201 -5.70 -6.04 4.34
CA VAL A 201 -6.69 -6.45 3.34
C VAL A 201 -7.03 -7.92 3.53
N GLU A 202 -8.32 -8.24 3.55
CA GLU A 202 -8.80 -9.61 3.74
C GLU A 202 -9.85 -9.97 2.69
N TYR A 203 -9.71 -11.16 2.09
CA TYR A 203 -10.62 -11.75 1.11
C TYR A 203 -10.39 -13.26 1.02
N ALA A 204 -11.45 -14.05 0.89
CA ALA A 204 -11.38 -15.52 0.68
C ALA A 204 -10.44 -16.22 1.67
N GLN A 205 -10.50 -15.85 2.96
CA GLN A 205 -9.65 -16.36 4.04
C GLN A 205 -8.14 -16.14 3.82
N ARG A 206 -7.78 -15.16 2.99
CA ARG A 206 -6.40 -14.70 2.78
C ARG A 206 -6.27 -13.27 3.27
N SER A 207 -5.04 -12.91 3.64
CA SER A 207 -4.77 -11.56 4.07
C SER A 207 -3.38 -11.08 3.69
N VAL A 208 -3.29 -9.80 3.32
CA VAL A 208 -2.04 -9.08 3.20
C VAL A 208 -2.05 -7.88 4.13
N VAL A 209 -0.93 -7.64 4.81
CA VAL A 209 -0.74 -6.44 5.62
C VAL A 209 0.31 -5.56 4.97
N TYR A 210 -0.03 -4.27 4.84
CA TYR A 210 0.88 -3.22 4.40
C TYR A 210 1.26 -2.36 5.62
N ALA A 211 2.50 -2.54 6.09
CA ALA A 211 3.08 -1.92 7.28
C ALA A 211 4.37 -1.17 6.91
N THR A 212 4.21 -0.12 6.11
CA THR A 212 5.29 0.83 5.80
C THR A 212 5.43 1.86 6.91
N ASP A 213 6.60 2.48 6.99
CA ASP A 213 6.89 3.58 7.92
C ASP A 213 6.56 3.23 9.36
N VAL A 214 7.19 2.15 9.80
CA VAL A 214 7.04 1.63 11.15
C VAL A 214 8.42 1.29 11.74
N GLU A 215 8.76 1.92 12.85
CA GLU A 215 9.93 1.55 13.65
C GLU A 215 9.50 0.56 14.73
N TRP A 216 9.43 -0.71 14.34
CA TRP A 216 9.03 -1.74 15.29
C TRP A 216 10.19 -2.22 16.14
N ARG A 217 9.98 -2.29 17.46
CA ARG A 217 10.95 -2.82 18.42
C ARG A 217 10.32 -3.92 19.24
N LYS A 218 11.09 -4.99 19.47
CA LYS A 218 10.65 -6.12 20.30
C LYS A 218 10.18 -5.66 21.67
N GLY A 219 8.97 -6.07 22.05
CA GLY A 219 8.38 -5.75 23.36
C GLY A 219 7.74 -4.36 23.44
N CYS A 220 7.77 -3.54 22.38
CA CYS A 220 7.22 -2.19 22.40
C CYS A 220 5.76 -2.10 21.94
N ASP A 221 5.27 -3.02 21.12
CA ASP A 221 3.93 -2.93 20.55
C ASP A 221 3.27 -4.31 20.30
N GLU A 222 2.63 -4.85 21.33
CA GLU A 222 1.85 -6.09 21.22
C GLU A 222 0.60 -5.93 20.37
N ARG A 223 0.06 -4.70 20.25
CA ARG A 223 -1.11 -4.42 19.41
C ARG A 223 -0.75 -4.53 17.94
N PHE A 224 0.43 -4.05 17.57
CA PHE A 224 0.97 -4.24 16.22
C PHE A 224 1.08 -5.73 15.88
N LEU A 225 1.72 -6.52 16.75
CA LEU A 225 1.83 -7.97 16.55
C LEU A 225 0.46 -8.65 16.43
N SER A 226 -0.50 -8.24 17.25
CA SER A 226 -1.87 -8.75 17.15
C SER A 226 -2.53 -8.39 15.81
N PHE A 227 -2.31 -7.18 15.30
CA PHE A 227 -2.89 -6.73 14.04
C PHE A 227 -2.34 -7.46 12.82
N ILE A 228 -1.03 -7.75 12.81
CA ILE A 228 -0.38 -8.47 11.69
C ILE A 228 -0.45 -10.00 11.83
N LYS A 229 -0.94 -10.52 12.96
CA LYS A 229 -0.91 -11.94 13.29
C LYS A 229 -1.53 -12.81 12.19
N GLY A 230 -0.80 -13.84 11.79
CA GLY A 230 -1.24 -14.86 10.85
C GLY A 230 -1.52 -14.33 9.44
N ALA A 231 -1.03 -13.15 9.07
CA ALA A 231 -1.15 -12.65 7.69
C ALA A 231 -0.47 -13.61 6.71
N ASP A 232 -1.10 -13.87 5.56
CA ASP A 232 -0.46 -14.69 4.51
C ASP A 232 0.77 -13.96 3.96
N VAL A 233 0.69 -12.63 3.83
CA VAL A 233 1.80 -11.75 3.40
C VAL A 233 1.87 -10.55 4.32
N LEU A 234 3.06 -10.29 4.86
CA LEU A 234 3.41 -9.07 5.56
C LEU A 234 4.40 -8.27 4.70
N ILE A 235 3.98 -7.09 4.24
CA ILE A 235 4.84 -6.10 3.59
C ILE A 235 5.25 -5.14 4.69
N HIS A 236 6.53 -5.14 5.06
CA HIS A 236 7.02 -4.44 6.24
C HIS A 236 8.16 -3.50 5.90
N ASP A 237 8.16 -2.33 6.53
CA ASP A 237 9.31 -1.43 6.53
C ASP A 237 10.59 -2.18 6.93
N ALA A 238 11.61 -2.08 6.11
CA ALA A 238 12.93 -2.65 6.34
C ALA A 238 13.99 -1.75 5.73
N GLN A 239 13.88 -0.44 5.99
CA GLN A 239 14.69 0.57 5.33
C GLN A 239 16.17 0.37 5.62
N TYR A 240 16.54 0.01 6.85
CA TYR A 240 17.93 0.05 7.27
C TYR A 240 18.54 -1.33 7.52
N THR A 241 19.87 -1.39 7.32
CA THR A 241 20.68 -2.43 7.94
C THR A 241 20.83 -2.16 9.44
N THR A 242 21.13 -3.19 10.22
CA THR A 242 21.35 -3.01 11.67
C THR A 242 22.51 -2.05 11.98
N PRO A 243 23.68 -2.11 11.28
CA PRO A 243 24.76 -1.15 11.53
C PRO A 243 24.37 0.30 11.27
N ASP A 244 23.73 0.58 10.13
CA ASP A 244 23.35 1.96 9.78
C ASP A 244 22.32 2.52 10.73
N TYR A 245 21.36 1.69 11.15
CA TYR A 245 20.37 2.06 12.15
C TYR A 245 21.02 2.42 13.50
N GLN A 246 22.01 1.63 13.95
CA GLN A 246 22.69 1.86 15.23
C GLN A 246 23.55 3.13 15.23
N GLN A 247 24.08 3.51 14.06
CA GLN A 247 24.91 4.70 13.96
C GLN A 247 24.12 5.98 14.21
N ASN A 248 23.03 6.21 13.51
CA ASN A 248 22.33 7.51 13.58
C ASN A 248 20.89 7.51 13.04
N LYS A 249 20.25 6.33 12.86
CA LYS A 249 18.90 6.24 12.27
C LYS A 249 17.81 5.86 13.29
N GLN A 250 18.17 5.69 14.55
CA GLN A 250 17.20 5.39 15.63
C GLN A 250 16.24 6.55 15.82
N GLY A 251 14.94 6.24 15.88
CA GLY A 251 13.91 7.24 16.07
C GLY A 251 13.49 7.97 14.78
N PHE A 252 14.01 7.55 13.62
CA PHE A 252 13.57 8.10 12.33
C PHE A 252 12.24 7.49 11.85
N GLY A 253 11.74 6.47 12.56
CA GLY A 253 10.44 5.86 12.28
C GLY A 253 10.49 4.67 11.33
N HIS A 254 11.67 4.08 11.13
CA HIS A 254 11.88 2.97 10.21
C HIS A 254 12.58 1.79 10.86
N SER A 255 12.25 0.60 10.37
CA SER A 255 12.78 -0.66 10.88
C SER A 255 14.05 -1.10 10.16
N THR A 256 14.79 -1.99 10.82
CA THR A 256 15.83 -2.80 10.18
C THR A 256 15.25 -4.11 9.64
N VAL A 257 16.02 -4.78 8.76
CA VAL A 257 15.71 -6.15 8.33
C VAL A 257 15.49 -7.09 9.52
N ALA A 258 16.36 -7.01 10.54
CA ALA A 258 16.24 -7.85 11.74
C ALA A 258 14.94 -7.59 12.52
N MET A 259 14.48 -6.35 12.61
CA MET A 259 13.21 -5.98 13.23
C MET A 259 12.02 -6.53 12.44
N ALA A 260 12.01 -6.38 11.12
CA ALA A 260 10.96 -6.91 10.26
C ALA A 260 10.87 -8.45 10.35
N VAL A 261 11.99 -9.14 10.32
CA VAL A 261 12.07 -10.60 10.48
C VAL A 261 11.54 -11.05 11.83
N GLU A 262 11.91 -10.37 12.91
CA GLU A 262 11.45 -10.73 14.24
C GLU A 262 9.95 -10.48 14.42
N ALA A 263 9.41 -9.38 13.89
CA ALA A 263 7.97 -9.12 13.86
C ALA A 263 7.22 -10.22 13.08
N ALA A 264 7.72 -10.61 11.89
CA ALA A 264 7.15 -11.66 11.06
C ALA A 264 7.10 -13.02 11.79
N ARG A 265 8.19 -13.38 12.49
CA ARG A 265 8.27 -14.62 13.28
C ARG A 265 7.29 -14.63 14.45
N GLN A 266 7.26 -13.55 15.25
CA GLN A 266 6.37 -13.47 16.41
C GLN A 266 4.90 -13.49 16.01
N ALA A 267 4.56 -12.80 14.92
CA ALA A 267 3.21 -12.78 14.39
C ALA A 267 2.84 -14.02 13.57
N GLN A 268 3.76 -14.95 13.33
CA GLN A 268 3.55 -16.18 12.57
C GLN A 268 2.98 -15.91 11.16
N VAL A 269 3.52 -14.92 10.45
CA VAL A 269 3.08 -14.62 9.09
C VAL A 269 3.55 -15.67 8.09
N GLY A 270 2.85 -15.80 6.97
CA GLY A 270 3.18 -16.79 5.95
C GLY A 270 4.38 -16.41 5.07
N MET A 271 4.57 -15.10 4.82
CA MET A 271 5.61 -14.53 3.97
C MET A 271 5.93 -13.11 4.46
N LEU A 272 7.20 -12.73 4.39
CA LEU A 272 7.68 -11.38 4.65
C LEU A 272 8.18 -10.75 3.36
N VAL A 273 7.75 -9.52 3.07
CA VAL A 273 8.29 -8.69 2.00
C VAL A 273 8.93 -7.45 2.62
N LEU A 274 10.24 -7.33 2.46
CA LEU A 274 11.02 -6.16 2.89
C LEU A 274 10.69 -5.01 1.95
N PHE A 275 10.28 -3.90 2.50
CA PHE A 275 9.76 -2.76 1.76
C PHE A 275 10.39 -1.45 2.24
N HIS A 276 10.12 -0.35 1.54
CA HIS A 276 10.57 1.00 1.90
C HIS A 276 12.10 1.12 1.93
N HIS A 277 12.74 0.63 0.84
CA HIS A 277 14.19 0.53 0.76
C HIS A 277 14.89 1.89 0.86
N GLU A 278 15.97 1.95 1.61
CA GLU A 278 16.83 3.12 1.73
C GLU A 278 17.30 3.60 0.32
N PRO A 279 17.09 4.88 -0.05
CA PRO A 279 17.45 5.36 -1.38
C PRO A 279 18.92 5.20 -1.74
N THR A 280 19.81 5.23 -0.76
CA THR A 280 21.25 5.12 -0.96
C THR A 280 21.76 3.69 -1.15
N TYR A 281 20.88 2.69 -0.97
CA TYR A 281 21.23 1.29 -1.17
C TYR A 281 21.03 0.87 -2.63
N ASP A 282 22.07 0.30 -3.21
CA ASP A 282 22.03 -0.29 -4.53
C ASP A 282 21.34 -1.66 -4.54
N ASP A 283 21.18 -2.22 -5.72
CA ASP A 283 20.55 -3.53 -5.92
C ASP A 283 21.31 -4.67 -5.21
N GLU A 284 22.63 -4.60 -5.14
CA GLU A 284 23.46 -5.62 -4.47
C GLU A 284 23.27 -5.60 -2.95
N ARG A 285 23.13 -4.40 -2.39
CA ARG A 285 22.84 -4.23 -0.97
C ARG A 285 21.47 -4.80 -0.61
N LEU A 286 20.46 -4.56 -1.44
CA LEU A 286 19.11 -5.12 -1.22
C LEU A 286 19.08 -6.64 -1.36
N ASP A 287 19.84 -7.22 -2.28
CA ASP A 287 19.99 -8.68 -2.38
C ASP A 287 20.65 -9.28 -1.12
N GLN A 288 21.66 -8.60 -0.55
CA GLN A 288 22.29 -9.01 0.72
C GLN A 288 21.28 -8.97 1.87
N MET A 289 20.47 -7.90 1.97
CA MET A 289 19.42 -7.78 2.98
C MET A 289 18.36 -8.89 2.85
N GLU A 290 18.00 -9.28 1.62
CA GLU A 290 17.14 -10.45 1.40
C GLU A 290 17.77 -11.73 1.88
N MET A 291 19.05 -11.98 1.56
CA MET A 291 19.77 -13.17 2.00
C MET A 291 19.86 -13.23 3.54
N GLU A 292 20.13 -12.12 4.21
CA GLU A 292 20.11 -12.01 5.66
C GLU A 292 18.74 -12.39 6.23
N ALA A 293 17.67 -11.81 5.71
CA ALA A 293 16.31 -12.11 6.13
C ALA A 293 15.97 -13.59 5.93
N ARG A 294 16.29 -14.16 4.78
CA ARG A 294 16.01 -15.57 4.43
C ARG A 294 16.77 -16.57 5.28
N SER A 295 17.95 -16.21 5.78
CA SER A 295 18.69 -17.07 6.69
C SER A 295 17.95 -17.34 8.01
N VAL A 296 17.06 -16.44 8.42
CA VAL A 296 16.29 -16.52 9.66
C VAL A 296 14.81 -16.83 9.40
N PHE A 297 14.23 -16.25 8.36
CA PHE A 297 12.86 -16.46 7.91
C PHE A 297 12.85 -16.78 6.41
N PRO A 298 12.84 -18.08 6.02
CA PRO A 298 13.11 -18.52 4.64
C PRO A 298 12.18 -17.94 3.57
N ARG A 299 10.95 -17.55 3.94
CA ARG A 299 9.99 -16.92 3.03
C ARG A 299 10.05 -15.40 3.12
N SER A 300 11.25 -14.82 3.10
CA SER A 300 11.50 -13.40 3.01
C SER A 300 11.94 -13.01 1.59
N TYR A 301 11.48 -11.87 1.12
CA TYR A 301 11.79 -11.33 -0.20
C TYR A 301 11.99 -9.83 -0.10
N SER A 302 12.97 -9.26 -0.79
CA SER A 302 13.04 -7.81 -1.00
C SER A 302 12.06 -7.41 -2.11
N ALA A 303 11.26 -6.41 -1.85
CA ALA A 303 10.34 -5.87 -2.86
C ALA A 303 11.10 -5.33 -4.07
N TYR A 304 10.52 -5.49 -5.25
CA TYR A 304 10.99 -4.86 -6.48
C TYR A 304 9.82 -4.42 -7.37
N GLU A 305 10.03 -3.40 -8.16
CA GLU A 305 9.02 -2.94 -9.11
C GLU A 305 8.67 -4.02 -10.13
N GLY A 306 7.37 -4.23 -10.33
CA GLY A 306 6.85 -5.32 -11.15
C GLY A 306 6.76 -6.68 -10.43
N MET A 307 7.08 -6.77 -9.14
CA MET A 307 6.78 -7.96 -8.33
C MET A 307 5.27 -8.16 -8.26
N GLU A 308 4.80 -9.37 -8.48
CA GLU A 308 3.39 -9.76 -8.32
C GLU A 308 3.28 -10.95 -7.38
N ILE A 309 2.42 -10.85 -6.37
CA ILE A 309 2.10 -11.92 -5.43
C ILE A 309 0.65 -12.31 -5.61
N ASP A 310 0.39 -13.57 -5.97
CA ASP A 310 -0.94 -14.16 -5.99
C ASP A 310 -1.20 -14.86 -4.65
N LEU A 311 -2.09 -14.27 -3.83
CA LEU A 311 -2.40 -14.81 -2.51
C LEU A 311 -3.22 -16.10 -2.57
N LEU A 312 -4.06 -16.28 -3.58
CA LEU A 312 -4.86 -17.49 -3.75
C LEU A 312 -4.00 -18.65 -4.22
N ALA A 313 -3.15 -18.43 -5.23
CA ALA A 313 -2.21 -19.42 -5.74
C ALA A 313 -0.95 -19.58 -4.86
N ARG A 314 -0.67 -18.62 -3.96
CA ARG A 314 0.55 -18.55 -3.12
C ARG A 314 1.85 -18.55 -3.93
N THR A 315 1.84 -17.81 -5.04
CA THR A 315 2.98 -17.70 -5.97
C THR A 315 3.48 -16.27 -6.06
N ILE A 316 4.78 -16.14 -6.36
CA ILE A 316 5.41 -14.87 -6.71
C ILE A 316 5.82 -14.95 -8.17
N LYS A 317 5.53 -13.89 -8.93
CA LYS A 317 5.93 -13.75 -10.33
C LYS A 317 6.62 -12.41 -10.53
N ARG A 318 7.48 -12.33 -11.54
CA ARG A 318 7.93 -11.06 -12.07
C ARG A 318 6.83 -10.61 -13.04
N GLY A 319 6.17 -9.49 -12.73
CA GLY A 319 5.17 -8.90 -13.62
C GLY A 319 5.80 -8.52 -14.96
N SER A 320 5.04 -8.64 -16.02
CA SER A 320 5.43 -8.26 -17.40
C SER A 320 5.42 -6.74 -17.57
#